data_56075c8aa02432ac90f474368b09ed9b
#
_entry.id   56075c8aa02432ac90f474368b09ed9b
#
_cell.length_a   1.000
_cell.length_b   1.000
_cell.length_c   1.000
_cell.angle_alpha   90.00
_cell.angle_beta   90.00
_cell.angle_gamma   90.00
#
_symmetry.space_group_name_H-M   'P 1'
#
loop_
_entity.id
_entity.type
_entity.pdbx_description
1 polymer ?
#
loop_
_entity_poly.entity_id
_entity_poly.type
_entity_poly.pdbx_seq_one_letter_code
_entity_poly.pdbx_strand_id
1 'polypeptide(L)'
;MEHSTDVTIIGSGIIGANISFELNKKGYKTINVDKLPASGYGSTSNSCACIRFSYSSWEGVAMAYEGAHYWKNWNDYIGTLDPRGMAEFFQTGVVFLRDKSSHFGKVKKLYDEVGVTYEIWDAEKIIKTFPGINLDSYWPVRRPEDPLFNQKSGEKIIEAIWNPDGGYINDPQ
;
A
#
# COMPACT_ATOMS: atom_id res chain seq x y z
N MET A 1 34.23 -7.65 -18.54
CA MET A 1 33.26 -8.53 -19.27
C MET A 1 32.21 -7.60 -19.87
N GLU A 2 31.97 -7.72 -21.14
CA GLU A 2 30.93 -7.00 -21.85
C GLU A 2 29.63 -7.79 -21.71
N HIS A 3 28.58 -7.18 -21.22
CA HIS A 3 27.25 -7.80 -21.06
C HIS A 3 26.30 -7.21 -22.09
N SER A 4 25.72 -8.06 -22.94
CA SER A 4 24.70 -7.67 -23.91
C SER A 4 23.33 -7.96 -23.33
N THR A 5 22.42 -6.98 -23.36
CA THR A 5 21.04 -7.08 -22.88
C THR A 5 20.10 -6.26 -23.77
N ASP A 6 18.83 -6.65 -23.83
CA ASP A 6 17.80 -5.91 -24.57
C ASP A 6 17.35 -4.66 -23.78
N VAL A 7 17.26 -4.78 -22.45
CA VAL A 7 16.78 -3.70 -21.58
C VAL A 7 17.63 -3.60 -20.31
N THR A 8 18.09 -2.40 -20.01
CA THR A 8 18.72 -2.07 -18.73
C THR A 8 17.72 -1.33 -17.85
N ILE A 9 17.50 -1.83 -16.64
CA ILE A 9 16.57 -1.28 -15.64
C ILE A 9 17.38 -0.61 -14.54
N ILE A 10 17.15 0.65 -14.30
CA ILE A 10 17.80 1.40 -13.20
C ILE A 10 16.94 1.29 -11.95
N GLY A 11 17.44 0.59 -10.94
CA GLY A 11 16.77 0.29 -9.68
C GLY A 11 16.41 -1.20 -9.56
N SER A 12 16.67 -1.77 -8.38
CA SER A 12 16.39 -3.17 -8.03
C SER A 12 15.44 -3.29 -6.82
N GLY A 13 14.60 -2.26 -6.59
CA GLY A 13 13.47 -2.36 -5.67
C GLY A 13 12.31 -3.12 -6.31
N ILE A 14 11.17 -3.20 -5.61
CA ILE A 14 9.98 -3.94 -6.05
C ILE A 14 9.54 -3.56 -7.48
N ILE A 15 9.61 -2.29 -7.85
CA ILE A 15 9.21 -1.81 -9.19
C ILE A 15 10.16 -2.38 -10.24
N GLY A 16 11.47 -2.17 -10.08
CA GLY A 16 12.46 -2.63 -11.06
C GLY A 16 12.50 -4.16 -11.17
N ALA A 17 12.34 -4.87 -10.07
CA ALA A 17 12.26 -6.33 -10.05
C ALA A 17 11.05 -6.84 -10.84
N ASN A 18 9.86 -6.27 -10.63
CA ASN A 18 8.66 -6.66 -11.39
C ASN A 18 8.74 -6.30 -12.87
N ILE A 19 9.31 -5.14 -13.23
CA ILE A 19 9.56 -4.79 -14.64
C ILE A 19 10.47 -5.84 -15.30
N SER A 20 11.56 -6.22 -14.62
CA SER A 20 12.47 -7.26 -15.11
C SER A 20 11.75 -8.60 -15.28
N PHE A 21 10.97 -9.00 -14.27
CA PHE A 21 10.20 -10.24 -14.31
C PHE A 21 9.24 -10.29 -15.49
N GLU A 22 8.43 -9.26 -15.68
CA GLU A 22 7.46 -9.19 -16.78
C GLU A 22 8.11 -9.12 -18.16
N LEU A 23 9.25 -8.43 -18.29
CA LEU A 23 9.99 -8.40 -19.55
C LEU A 23 10.62 -9.76 -19.86
N ASN A 24 11.18 -10.45 -18.87
CA ASN A 24 11.72 -11.79 -19.05
C ASN A 24 10.64 -12.81 -19.46
N LYS A 25 9.43 -12.73 -18.89
CA LYS A 25 8.27 -13.54 -19.34
C LYS A 25 7.93 -13.32 -20.82
N LYS A 26 8.24 -12.14 -21.35
CA LYS A 26 8.06 -11.78 -22.77
C LYS A 26 9.28 -12.12 -23.64
N GLY A 27 10.32 -12.74 -23.07
CA GLY A 27 11.52 -13.17 -23.77
C GLY A 27 12.64 -12.13 -23.89
N TYR A 28 12.50 -10.95 -23.26
CA TYR A 28 13.56 -9.95 -23.26
C TYR A 28 14.63 -10.29 -22.23
N LYS A 29 15.90 -10.10 -22.60
CA LYS A 29 17.03 -10.18 -21.66
C LYS A 29 17.15 -8.85 -20.92
N THR A 30 17.11 -8.89 -19.58
CA THR A 30 17.18 -7.70 -18.74
C THR A 30 18.39 -7.71 -17.82
N ILE A 31 18.90 -6.51 -17.49
CA ILE A 31 19.87 -6.29 -16.42
C ILE A 31 19.33 -5.18 -15.51
N ASN A 32 19.24 -5.47 -14.21
CA ASN A 32 18.96 -4.46 -13.20
C ASN A 32 20.27 -3.89 -12.66
N VAL A 33 20.35 -2.57 -12.59
CA VAL A 33 21.49 -1.84 -12.01
C VAL A 33 21.01 -1.01 -10.84
N ASP A 34 21.64 -1.18 -9.67
CA ASP A 34 21.32 -0.41 -8.48
C ASP A 34 22.60 0.13 -7.83
N LYS A 35 22.49 1.26 -7.14
CA LYS A 35 23.59 1.84 -6.36
C LYS A 35 23.77 1.15 -5.00
N LEU A 36 22.77 0.42 -4.54
CA LEU A 36 22.76 -0.28 -3.26
C LEU A 36 23.30 -1.72 -3.43
N PRO A 37 23.82 -2.33 -2.35
CA PRO A 37 24.54 -3.60 -2.45
C PRO A 37 23.66 -4.82 -2.73
N ALA A 38 22.34 -4.70 -2.56
CA ALA A 38 21.40 -5.79 -2.82
C ALA A 38 20.04 -5.25 -3.28
N SER A 39 19.27 -6.12 -3.93
CA SER A 39 17.89 -5.84 -4.32
C SER A 39 17.02 -5.56 -3.09
N GLY A 40 16.08 -4.62 -3.23
CA GLY A 40 15.16 -4.28 -2.16
C GLY A 40 15.69 -3.33 -1.08
N TYR A 41 16.98 -3.06 -1.00
CA TYR A 41 17.62 -2.28 0.08
C TYR A 41 17.28 -0.78 0.10
N GLY A 42 16.47 -0.28 -0.82
CA GLY A 42 15.97 1.09 -0.86
C GLY A 42 14.62 1.25 -0.15
N SER A 43 13.70 1.94 -0.83
CA SER A 43 12.34 2.18 -0.30
C SER A 43 11.54 0.90 -0.07
N THR A 44 11.87 -0.20 -0.75
CA THR A 44 11.17 -1.48 -0.61
C THR A 44 11.30 -2.03 0.80
N SER A 45 12.51 -2.22 1.30
CA SER A 45 12.74 -2.73 2.66
C SER A 45 12.41 -1.71 3.77
N ASN A 46 12.30 -0.42 3.43
CA ASN A 46 11.88 0.62 4.37
C ASN A 46 10.37 0.91 4.32
N SER A 47 9.61 0.13 3.55
CA SER A 47 8.16 0.23 3.49
C SER A 47 7.49 -0.49 4.65
N CYS A 48 6.37 0.04 5.14
CA CYS A 48 5.48 -0.71 6.03
C CYS A 48 4.62 -1.75 5.27
N ALA A 49 4.82 -1.89 3.99
CA ALA A 49 4.19 -2.85 3.09
C ALA A 49 2.66 -2.94 3.16
N CYS A 50 2.00 -1.84 3.52
CA CYS A 50 0.53 -1.77 3.56
C CYS A 50 -0.05 -1.80 2.14
N ILE A 51 -0.98 -2.70 1.92
CA ILE A 51 -1.78 -2.79 0.70
C ILE A 51 -3.11 -2.10 0.96
N ARG A 52 -3.28 -0.92 0.38
CA ARG A 52 -4.47 -0.07 0.53
C ARG A 52 -4.86 0.55 -0.81
N PHE A 53 -6.10 1.01 -0.93
CA PHE A 53 -6.65 1.55 -2.18
C PHE A 53 -7.05 3.02 -2.10
N SER A 54 -6.81 3.69 -0.96
CA SER A 54 -7.14 5.11 -0.73
C SER A 54 -6.17 6.03 -1.45
N TYR A 55 -6.36 6.21 -2.75
CA TYR A 55 -5.59 7.11 -3.61
C TYR A 55 -6.46 8.27 -4.11
N SER A 56 -5.82 9.32 -4.60
CA SER A 56 -6.48 10.57 -5.03
C SER A 56 -6.84 10.61 -6.52
N SER A 57 -6.49 9.57 -7.29
CA SER A 57 -6.84 9.43 -8.71
C SER A 57 -7.44 8.06 -8.99
N TRP A 58 -8.20 7.98 -10.06
CA TRP A 58 -8.81 6.72 -10.52
C TRP A 58 -7.74 5.67 -10.84
N GLU A 59 -6.69 6.07 -11.57
CA GLU A 59 -5.59 5.19 -11.97
C GLU A 59 -4.87 4.62 -10.75
N GLY A 60 -4.65 5.47 -9.73
CA GLY A 60 -4.00 5.03 -8.48
C GLY A 60 -4.84 4.00 -7.74
N VAL A 61 -6.16 4.18 -7.68
CA VAL A 61 -7.09 3.21 -7.07
C VAL A 61 -7.13 1.92 -7.88
N ALA A 62 -7.29 2.02 -9.21
CA ALA A 62 -7.39 0.88 -10.11
C ALA A 62 -6.12 0.01 -10.07
N MET A 63 -4.94 0.63 -10.22
CA MET A 63 -3.65 -0.07 -10.16
C MET A 63 -3.40 -0.74 -8.81
N ALA A 64 -3.75 -0.07 -7.70
CA ALA A 64 -3.58 -0.64 -6.38
C ALA A 64 -4.53 -1.80 -6.12
N TYR A 65 -5.77 -1.71 -6.61
CA TYR A 65 -6.78 -2.76 -6.46
C TYR A 65 -6.44 -3.98 -7.32
N GLU A 66 -6.01 -3.77 -8.56
CA GLU A 66 -5.47 -4.83 -9.41
C GLU A 66 -4.21 -5.46 -8.78
N GLY A 67 -3.30 -4.64 -8.24
CA GLY A 67 -2.09 -5.10 -7.56
C GLY A 67 -2.37 -6.04 -6.39
N ALA A 68 -3.46 -5.84 -5.64
CA ALA A 68 -3.86 -6.75 -4.57
C ALA A 68 -4.18 -8.17 -5.08
N HIS A 69 -4.65 -8.29 -6.31
CA HIS A 69 -4.90 -9.58 -6.95
C HIS A 69 -3.62 -10.39 -7.13
N TYR A 70 -2.53 -9.73 -7.54
CA TYR A 70 -1.21 -10.36 -7.66
C TYR A 70 -0.66 -10.76 -6.29
N TRP A 71 -0.82 -9.93 -5.27
CA TRP A 71 -0.39 -10.25 -3.92
C TRP A 71 -1.15 -11.43 -3.31
N LYS A 72 -2.47 -11.54 -3.53
CA LYS A 72 -3.27 -12.68 -3.09
C LYS A 72 -2.84 -14.00 -3.73
N ASN A 73 -2.31 -13.94 -4.95
CA ASN A 73 -1.90 -15.09 -5.74
C ASN A 73 -0.38 -15.05 -6.04
N TRP A 74 0.41 -14.52 -5.10
CA TRP A 74 1.83 -14.22 -5.33
C TRP A 74 2.65 -15.42 -5.79
N ASN A 75 2.45 -16.59 -5.18
CA ASN A 75 3.19 -17.79 -5.53
C ASN A 75 2.88 -18.27 -6.96
N ASP A 76 1.61 -18.21 -7.35
CA ASP A 76 1.19 -18.59 -8.70
C ASP A 76 1.66 -17.56 -9.73
N TYR A 77 1.65 -16.29 -9.38
CA TYR A 77 2.11 -15.21 -10.25
C TYR A 77 3.62 -15.31 -10.52
N ILE A 78 4.43 -15.57 -9.50
CA ILE A 78 5.88 -15.76 -9.63
C ILE A 78 6.20 -17.10 -10.32
N GLY A 79 5.41 -18.16 -10.05
CA GLY A 79 5.54 -19.46 -10.69
C GLY A 79 6.77 -20.28 -10.28
N THR A 80 7.51 -19.81 -9.27
CA THR A 80 8.64 -20.53 -8.69
C THR A 80 8.74 -20.19 -7.20
N LEU A 81 9.24 -21.13 -6.40
CA LEU A 81 9.41 -20.92 -4.95
C LEU A 81 10.85 -20.47 -4.65
N ASP A 82 10.98 -19.43 -3.84
CA ASP A 82 12.27 -19.09 -3.24
C ASP A 82 12.53 -20.02 -2.04
N PRO A 83 13.67 -20.72 -2.00
CA PRO A 83 14.00 -21.60 -0.86
C PRO A 83 14.14 -20.86 0.47
N ARG A 84 14.28 -19.54 0.45
CA ARG A 84 14.30 -18.67 1.65
C ARG A 84 12.91 -18.32 2.16
N GLY A 85 11.87 -18.64 1.41
CA GLY A 85 10.47 -18.31 1.66
C GLY A 85 9.92 -17.33 0.65
N MET A 86 8.60 -17.22 0.61
CA MET A 86 7.86 -16.29 -0.24
C MET A 86 7.27 -15.17 0.60
N ALA A 87 7.13 -13.99 0.01
CA ALA A 87 6.34 -12.93 0.61
C ALA A 87 4.88 -13.37 0.73
N GLU A 88 4.28 -13.13 1.89
CA GLU A 88 2.88 -13.50 2.17
C GLU A 88 2.03 -12.25 2.35
N PHE A 89 0.88 -12.24 1.71
CA PHE A 89 -0.13 -11.20 1.90
C PHE A 89 -1.10 -11.59 3.00
N PHE A 90 -1.12 -10.79 4.06
CA PHE A 90 -2.09 -10.89 5.15
C PHE A 90 -3.26 -9.94 4.89
N GLN A 91 -4.37 -10.50 4.47
CA GLN A 91 -5.61 -9.75 4.21
C GLN A 91 -6.31 -9.44 5.55
N THR A 92 -5.83 -8.42 6.25
CA THR A 92 -6.39 -7.97 7.53
C THR A 92 -7.47 -6.91 7.37
N GLY A 93 -7.67 -6.43 6.16
CA GLY A 93 -8.44 -5.23 5.87
C GLY A 93 -7.70 -3.93 6.25
N VAL A 94 -8.27 -2.81 5.84
CA VAL A 94 -7.76 -1.46 6.14
C VAL A 94 -8.90 -0.55 6.56
N VAL A 95 -8.72 0.19 7.65
CA VAL A 95 -9.64 1.23 8.11
C VAL A 95 -9.08 2.60 7.75
N PHE A 96 -9.82 3.38 7.00
CA PHE A 96 -9.51 4.76 6.68
C PHE A 96 -10.43 5.69 7.47
N LEU A 97 -9.90 6.28 8.53
CA LEU A 97 -10.65 7.17 9.43
C LEU A 97 -10.93 8.50 8.77
N ARG A 98 -12.14 9.02 8.95
CA ARG A 98 -12.53 10.34 8.47
C ARG A 98 -12.32 11.40 9.51
N ASP A 99 -11.51 12.39 9.17
CA ASP A 99 -11.45 13.70 9.81
C ASP A 99 -11.90 14.80 8.83
N LYS A 100 -11.88 16.06 9.26
CA LYS A 100 -12.26 17.21 8.43
C LYS A 100 -11.37 17.42 7.19
N SER A 101 -10.12 16.95 7.24
CA SER A 101 -9.16 17.09 6.15
C SER A 101 -9.30 16.01 5.09
N SER A 102 -9.96 14.92 5.44
CA SER A 102 -10.00 13.75 4.59
C SER A 102 -10.81 14.02 3.32
N HIS A 103 -10.25 13.59 2.20
CA HIS A 103 -10.96 13.56 0.91
C HIS A 103 -11.91 12.36 0.81
N PHE A 104 -12.62 12.07 1.89
CA PHE A 104 -13.46 10.89 2.07
C PHE A 104 -14.47 10.71 0.94
N GLY A 105 -15.20 11.78 0.60
CA GLY A 105 -16.17 11.74 -0.52
C GLY A 105 -15.51 11.44 -1.87
N LYS A 106 -14.31 11.97 -2.10
CA LYS A 106 -13.56 11.69 -3.33
C LYS A 106 -13.08 10.24 -3.39
N VAL A 107 -12.54 9.72 -2.28
CA VAL A 107 -12.09 8.32 -2.18
C VAL A 107 -13.26 7.37 -2.42
N LYS A 108 -14.40 7.62 -1.77
CA LYS A 108 -15.61 6.83 -1.92
C LYS A 108 -16.10 6.79 -3.38
N LYS A 109 -16.16 7.95 -4.05
CA LYS A 109 -16.52 8.02 -5.48
C LYS A 109 -15.57 7.19 -6.34
N LEU A 110 -14.26 7.27 -6.11
CA LEU A 110 -13.27 6.50 -6.86
C LEU A 110 -13.40 4.99 -6.58
N TYR A 111 -13.75 4.59 -5.36
CA TYR A 111 -14.02 3.20 -5.03
C TYR A 111 -15.24 2.67 -5.78
N ASP A 112 -16.33 3.45 -5.82
CA ASP A 112 -17.55 3.10 -6.56
C ASP A 112 -17.25 2.95 -8.08
N GLU A 113 -16.44 3.85 -8.66
CA GLU A 113 -16.05 3.83 -10.07
C GLU A 113 -15.15 2.64 -10.45
N VAL A 114 -14.25 2.23 -9.55
CA VAL A 114 -13.33 1.09 -9.77
C VAL A 114 -13.96 -0.24 -9.39
N GLY A 115 -14.98 -0.23 -8.51
CA GLY A 115 -15.62 -1.43 -7.98
C GLY A 115 -14.90 -2.00 -6.75
N VAL A 116 -14.22 -1.14 -5.99
CA VAL A 116 -13.57 -1.55 -4.73
C VAL A 116 -14.62 -1.84 -3.67
N THR A 117 -14.57 -3.01 -3.05
CA THR A 117 -15.46 -3.39 -1.95
C THR A 117 -15.14 -2.60 -0.68
N TYR A 118 -16.13 -1.98 -0.06
CA TYR A 118 -15.95 -1.28 1.21
C TYR A 118 -17.25 -1.20 2.03
N GLU A 119 -17.10 -0.89 3.30
CA GLU A 119 -18.20 -0.54 4.22
C GLU A 119 -17.95 0.82 4.85
N ILE A 120 -19.02 1.53 5.18
CA ILE A 120 -18.95 2.73 6.01
C ILE A 120 -19.23 2.31 7.47
N TRP A 121 -18.30 2.61 8.35
CA TRP A 121 -18.42 2.37 9.78
C TRP A 121 -18.65 3.68 10.50
N ASP A 122 -19.63 3.71 11.38
CA ASP A 122 -19.84 4.79 12.33
C ASP A 122 -18.88 4.69 13.54
N ALA A 123 -18.89 5.70 14.38
CA ALA A 123 -18.04 5.76 15.57
C ALA A 123 -18.29 4.60 16.54
N GLU A 124 -19.54 4.13 16.66
CA GLU A 124 -19.89 3.00 17.54
C GLU A 124 -19.25 1.71 17.05
N LYS A 125 -19.37 1.40 15.77
CA LYS A 125 -18.73 0.23 15.14
C LYS A 125 -17.22 0.28 15.24
N ILE A 126 -16.61 1.46 15.06
CA ILE A 126 -15.16 1.65 15.21
C ILE A 126 -14.72 1.30 16.63
N ILE A 127 -15.35 1.86 17.65
CA ILE A 127 -15.02 1.62 19.06
C ILE A 127 -15.24 0.16 19.44
N LYS A 128 -16.33 -0.45 18.97
CA LYS A 128 -16.62 -1.87 19.22
C LYS A 128 -15.57 -2.78 18.63
N THR A 129 -15.08 -2.46 17.43
CA THR A 129 -14.08 -3.28 16.72
C THR A 129 -12.68 -3.07 17.28
N PHE A 130 -12.36 -1.85 17.67
CA PHE A 130 -11.04 -1.48 18.22
C PHE A 130 -11.20 -0.88 19.63
N PRO A 131 -11.42 -1.71 20.68
CA PRO A 131 -11.52 -1.21 22.03
C PRO A 131 -10.25 -0.45 22.45
N GLY A 132 -10.43 0.78 22.91
CA GLY A 132 -9.31 1.65 23.29
C GLY A 132 -8.82 2.60 22.20
N ILE A 133 -9.39 2.56 20.98
CA ILE A 133 -9.08 3.58 19.97
C ILE A 133 -9.52 4.97 20.45
N ASN A 134 -8.65 5.96 20.29
CA ASN A 134 -9.00 7.36 20.53
C ASN A 134 -9.54 7.99 19.24
N LEU A 135 -10.78 8.47 19.28
CA LEU A 135 -11.42 9.15 18.14
C LEU A 135 -11.32 10.69 18.21
N ASP A 136 -10.50 11.25 19.10
CA ASP A 136 -10.23 12.68 19.07
C ASP A 136 -9.46 13.07 17.80
N SER A 137 -9.84 14.16 17.17
CA SER A 137 -9.09 14.71 16.04
C SER A 137 -7.98 15.65 16.54
N TYR A 138 -6.83 15.58 15.87
CA TYR A 138 -5.67 16.46 16.08
C TYR A 138 -5.40 17.33 14.84
N TRP A 139 -6.38 17.48 13.98
CA TRP A 139 -6.28 18.32 12.81
C TRP A 139 -6.39 19.81 13.17
N PRO A 140 -5.62 20.73 12.55
CA PRO A 140 -4.60 20.49 11.53
C PRO A 140 -3.32 19.86 12.12
N VAL A 141 -2.68 19.00 11.34
CA VAL A 141 -1.40 18.36 11.71
C VAL A 141 -0.34 19.45 11.92
N ARG A 142 0.36 19.36 13.05
CA ARG A 142 1.39 20.34 13.46
C ARG A 142 2.73 19.65 13.60
N ARG A 143 3.79 20.43 13.46
CA ARG A 143 5.16 19.95 13.69
C ARG A 143 5.44 19.85 15.20
N PRO A 144 6.40 19.01 15.64
CA PRO A 144 6.77 18.87 17.04
C PRO A 144 7.19 20.18 17.72
N GLU A 145 7.74 21.14 16.96
CA GLU A 145 8.19 22.44 17.44
C GLU A 145 7.03 23.44 17.65
N ASP A 146 5.83 23.15 17.14
CA ASP A 146 4.65 24.01 17.32
C ASP A 146 4.15 23.87 18.77
N PRO A 147 3.94 24.97 19.51
CA PRO A 147 3.39 24.94 20.88
C PRO A 147 2.03 24.23 21.01
N LEU A 148 1.30 24.11 19.89
CA LEU A 148 0.02 23.42 19.83
C LEU A 148 0.15 21.95 19.34
N PHE A 149 1.38 21.44 19.24
CA PHE A 149 1.60 20.03 18.90
C PHE A 149 0.89 19.10 19.90
N ASN A 150 0.25 18.06 19.41
CA ASN A 150 -0.57 17.11 20.19
C ASN A 150 -1.79 17.71 20.91
N GLN A 151 -2.18 18.95 20.62
CA GLN A 151 -3.44 19.47 21.13
C GLN A 151 -4.62 18.98 20.30
N LYS A 152 -5.65 18.51 20.99
CA LYS A 152 -6.92 18.10 20.36
C LYS A 152 -7.59 19.28 19.71
N SER A 153 -8.18 19.09 18.54
CA SER A 153 -8.96 20.13 17.86
C SER A 153 -10.32 20.41 18.46
N GLY A 154 -10.78 19.56 19.37
CA GLY A 154 -12.15 19.57 19.90
C GLY A 154 -13.16 18.79 19.04
N GLU A 155 -12.73 18.27 17.90
CA GLU A 155 -13.56 17.47 17.00
C GLU A 155 -13.31 15.98 17.19
N LYS A 156 -14.23 15.18 16.67
CA LYS A 156 -14.16 13.72 16.71
C LYS A 156 -14.13 13.14 15.31
N ILE A 157 -13.49 11.99 15.18
CA ILE A 157 -13.67 11.09 14.06
C ILE A 157 -15.03 10.43 14.22
N ILE A 158 -15.88 10.56 13.21
CA ILE A 158 -17.29 10.15 13.25
C ILE A 158 -17.62 8.94 12.40
N GLU A 159 -16.77 8.66 11.43
CA GLU A 159 -16.94 7.53 10.51
C GLU A 159 -15.59 7.06 9.93
N ALA A 160 -15.60 5.90 9.31
CA ALA A 160 -14.48 5.33 8.58
C ALA A 160 -14.94 4.58 7.33
N ILE A 161 -14.05 4.43 6.36
CA ILE A 161 -14.17 3.40 5.33
C ILE A 161 -13.41 2.17 5.81
N TRP A 162 -14.09 1.05 5.88
CA TRP A 162 -13.49 -0.27 6.02
C TRP A 162 -13.36 -0.91 4.65
N ASN A 163 -12.16 -1.33 4.32
CA ASN A 163 -11.87 -2.07 3.09
C ASN A 163 -11.37 -3.47 3.43
N PRO A 164 -12.16 -4.54 3.18
CA PRO A 164 -11.79 -5.91 3.56
C PRO A 164 -10.66 -6.50 2.70
N ASP A 165 -10.45 -5.97 1.50
CA ASP A 165 -9.48 -6.49 0.54
C ASP A 165 -8.05 -5.99 0.75
N GLY A 166 -7.88 -4.99 1.60
CA GLY A 166 -6.57 -4.48 1.97
C GLY A 166 -5.86 -5.35 3.02
N GLY A 167 -4.62 -4.99 3.35
CA GLY A 167 -3.81 -5.72 4.31
C GLY A 167 -2.35 -5.28 4.29
N TYR A 168 -1.45 -6.24 4.48
CA TYR A 168 -0.01 -5.97 4.43
C TYR A 168 0.76 -7.20 3.94
N ILE A 169 1.99 -6.96 3.50
CA ILE A 169 2.96 -8.00 3.17
C ILE A 169 3.91 -8.18 4.37
N ASN A 170 4.17 -9.41 4.79
CA ASN A 170 4.98 -9.71 5.97
C ASN A 170 6.46 -9.36 5.79
N ASP A 171 6.98 -9.50 4.60
CA ASP A 171 8.37 -9.20 4.27
C ASP A 171 8.43 -8.45 2.94
N PRO A 172 8.65 -7.14 2.94
CA PRO A 172 8.73 -6.34 1.74
C PRO A 172 10.05 -6.48 0.97
N GLN A 173 11.01 -7.24 1.48
CA GLN A 173 12.37 -7.38 0.91
C GLN A 173 12.54 -8.61 -0.02
#